data_79d869e63d6f88c8925331a0ecee6b88
#
_entry.id   79d869e63d6f88c8925331a0ecee6b88
#
_cell.length_a   1.000
_cell.length_b   1.000
_cell.length_c   1.000
_cell.angle_alpha   90.00
_cell.angle_beta   90.00
_cell.angle_gamma   90.00
#
_symmetry.space_group_name_H-M   'P 1'
#
loop_
_entity.id
_entity.type
_entity.pdbx_description
1 polymer ?
#
loop_
_entity_poly.entity_id
_entity_poly.type
_entity_poly.pdbx_seq_one_letter_code
_entity_poly.pdbx_strand_id
1 'polypeptide(L)'
;GHYYADGKFVRYADLTTVTEYCHDDLETVCHTIRNKLIAGVDKRLDADAPLGFLLSGGLDSSLVCAISALVLGKKIRTFAIGMDKDAIDLKYAREVADYIGAEHTEVLMTRQEVLDTLEEVISLLGTYDITTIRASMGMYLCCKAIHEKTDIRVLMTGEISDELFGYKYTDFAPSPEAFQQEAKKRVDELYMYDVLRADRCISANSLEARVPFGDLDFVKYVMSIDPAMKVNTYDMG
;
A
#
# COMPACT_ATOMS: atom_id res chain seq x y z
N GLY A 1 7.53 -15.11 6.13
CA GLY A 1 7.17 -16.38 6.71
C GLY A 1 8.37 -17.16 7.25
N HIS A 2 9.39 -16.47 7.83
CA HIS A 2 10.53 -17.14 8.47
C HIS A 2 10.75 -16.56 9.87
N TYR A 3 11.27 -17.41 10.76
CA TYR A 3 11.89 -16.97 12.00
C TYR A 3 13.33 -17.47 12.07
N TYR A 4 14.16 -16.79 12.84
CA TYR A 4 15.55 -17.18 13.07
C TYR A 4 15.68 -17.74 14.49
N ALA A 5 16.15 -19.01 14.60
CA ALA A 5 16.45 -19.66 15.86
C ALA A 5 17.60 -20.67 15.66
N ASP A 6 18.43 -20.84 16.70
CA ASP A 6 19.54 -21.82 16.72
C ASP A 6 20.45 -21.75 15.48
N GLY A 7 20.75 -20.53 15.01
CA GLY A 7 21.62 -20.31 13.85
C GLY A 7 20.99 -20.62 12.50
N LYS A 8 19.67 -20.79 12.42
CA LYS A 8 18.96 -21.17 11.19
C LYS A 8 17.72 -20.29 10.96
N PHE A 9 17.44 -20.01 9.67
CA PHE A 9 16.14 -19.51 9.23
C PHE A 9 15.19 -20.70 9.04
N VAL A 10 14.06 -20.66 9.72
CA VAL A 10 13.00 -21.67 9.63
C VAL A 10 11.77 -21.03 9.00
N ARG A 11 11.35 -21.56 7.85
CA ARG A 11 10.11 -21.12 7.19
C ARG A 11 8.91 -21.72 7.91
N TYR A 12 7.98 -20.89 8.36
CA TYR A 12 6.74 -21.33 9.02
C TYR A 12 5.48 -21.00 8.21
N ALA A 13 5.57 -20.11 7.22
CA ALA A 13 4.46 -19.76 6.34
C ALA A 13 4.95 -19.50 4.91
N ASP A 14 4.16 -19.97 3.96
CA ASP A 14 4.28 -19.68 2.54
C ASP A 14 2.95 -19.10 2.06
N LEU A 15 2.96 -17.84 1.64
CA LEU A 15 1.78 -17.12 1.18
C LEU A 15 1.67 -17.10 -0.34
N THR A 16 2.72 -17.45 -1.04
CA THR A 16 2.89 -17.23 -2.48
C THR A 16 2.96 -18.52 -3.29
N THR A 17 3.18 -19.66 -2.65
CA THR A 17 3.12 -20.96 -3.34
C THR A 17 1.67 -21.43 -3.39
N VAL A 18 1.11 -21.48 -4.58
CA VAL A 18 -0.25 -21.90 -4.86
C VAL A 18 -0.21 -23.35 -5.35
N THR A 19 -0.91 -24.24 -4.66
CA THR A 19 -1.02 -25.67 -5.04
C THR A 19 -2.25 -25.95 -5.88
N GLU A 20 -3.28 -25.12 -5.75
CA GLU A 20 -4.54 -25.23 -6.49
C GLU A 20 -5.13 -23.83 -6.68
N TYR A 21 -5.55 -23.52 -7.90
CA TYR A 21 -6.20 -22.25 -8.20
C TYR A 21 -7.69 -22.31 -7.89
N CYS A 22 -8.25 -21.17 -7.48
CA CYS A 22 -9.69 -20.97 -7.35
C CYS A 22 -10.34 -20.97 -8.73
N HIS A 23 -11.38 -21.77 -8.90
CA HIS A 23 -12.17 -21.91 -10.14
C HIS A 23 -13.57 -21.29 -10.01
N ASP A 24 -13.78 -20.41 -9.02
CA ASP A 24 -15.03 -19.66 -8.87
C ASP A 24 -15.24 -18.72 -10.06
N ASP A 25 -16.50 -18.36 -10.32
CA ASP A 25 -16.83 -17.36 -11.33
C ASP A 25 -16.36 -15.95 -10.89
N LEU A 26 -16.32 -15.03 -11.86
CA LEU A 26 -15.83 -13.67 -11.65
C LEU A 26 -16.62 -12.93 -10.55
N GLU A 27 -17.94 -13.10 -10.49
CA GLU A 27 -18.79 -12.44 -9.50
C GLU A 27 -18.45 -12.92 -8.08
N THR A 28 -18.32 -14.22 -7.90
CA THR A 28 -17.92 -14.84 -6.63
C THR A 28 -16.51 -14.39 -6.21
N VAL A 29 -15.56 -14.35 -7.15
CA VAL A 29 -14.19 -13.88 -6.91
C VAL A 29 -14.19 -12.42 -6.45
N CYS A 30 -14.89 -11.54 -7.17
CA CYS A 30 -14.97 -10.12 -6.80
C CYS A 30 -15.63 -9.91 -5.43
N HIS A 31 -16.70 -10.66 -5.14
CA HIS A 31 -17.38 -10.60 -3.85
C HIS A 31 -16.47 -11.05 -2.70
N THR A 32 -15.69 -12.09 -2.92
CA THR A 32 -14.75 -12.63 -1.94
C THR A 32 -13.58 -11.67 -1.70
N ILE A 33 -13.00 -11.09 -2.76
CA ILE A 33 -11.98 -10.03 -2.66
C ILE A 33 -12.51 -8.89 -1.79
N ARG A 34 -13.71 -8.37 -2.12
CA ARG A 34 -14.34 -7.29 -1.38
C ARG A 34 -14.48 -7.60 0.11
N ASN A 35 -15.02 -8.76 0.44
CA ASN A 35 -15.26 -9.14 1.83
C ASN A 35 -13.97 -9.33 2.62
N LYS A 36 -12.96 -9.95 2.01
CA LYS A 36 -11.66 -10.14 2.65
C LYS A 36 -10.90 -8.84 2.83
N LEU A 37 -10.98 -7.89 1.89
CA LEU A 37 -10.37 -6.58 2.05
C LEU A 37 -11.07 -5.78 3.15
N ILE A 38 -12.40 -5.81 3.23
CA ILE A 38 -13.15 -5.20 4.33
C ILE A 38 -12.70 -5.77 5.68
N ALA A 39 -12.59 -7.09 5.79
CA ALA A 39 -12.10 -7.73 7.01
C ALA A 39 -10.64 -7.35 7.32
N GLY A 40 -9.80 -7.23 6.29
CA GLY A 40 -8.42 -6.77 6.42
C GLY A 40 -8.30 -5.34 6.94
N VAL A 41 -9.17 -4.45 6.47
CA VAL A 41 -9.26 -3.06 6.95
C VAL A 41 -9.77 -3.04 8.40
N ASP A 42 -10.87 -3.75 8.69
CA ASP A 42 -11.50 -3.76 10.03
C ASP A 42 -10.53 -4.23 11.12
N LYS A 43 -9.81 -5.32 10.88
CA LYS A 43 -8.75 -5.81 11.80
C LYS A 43 -7.70 -4.74 12.14
N ARG A 44 -7.43 -3.80 11.23
CA ARG A 44 -6.36 -2.80 11.37
C ARG A 44 -6.84 -1.47 11.92
N LEU A 45 -8.15 -1.33 12.14
CA LEU A 45 -8.74 -0.15 12.78
C LEU A 45 -8.69 -0.23 14.31
N ASP A 46 -8.47 -1.42 14.88
CA ASP A 46 -8.30 -1.58 16.31
C ASP A 46 -6.92 -1.08 16.76
N ALA A 47 -6.89 0.12 17.31
CA ALA A 47 -5.68 0.80 17.76
C ALA A 47 -5.93 1.55 19.08
N ASP A 48 -4.93 1.50 19.96
CA ASP A 48 -4.90 2.25 21.22
C ASP A 48 -4.31 3.66 21.06
N ALA A 49 -3.84 3.99 19.86
CA ALA A 49 -3.31 5.30 19.48
C ALA A 49 -4.13 5.93 18.34
N PRO A 50 -4.13 7.28 18.21
CA PRO A 50 -4.81 7.97 17.12
C PRO A 50 -4.34 7.52 15.75
N LEU A 51 -5.31 7.22 14.88
CA LEU A 51 -5.10 6.61 13.57
C LEU A 51 -5.44 7.59 12.45
N GLY A 52 -4.59 7.64 11.42
CA GLY A 52 -4.75 8.40 10.20
C GLY A 52 -4.56 7.55 8.96
N PHE A 53 -4.78 8.15 7.80
CA PHE A 53 -4.74 7.46 6.51
C PHE A 53 -3.89 8.24 5.50
N LEU A 54 -2.99 7.58 4.81
CA LEU A 54 -2.35 8.16 3.64
C LEU A 54 -3.32 8.03 2.44
N LEU A 55 -3.63 9.14 1.80
CA LEU A 55 -4.57 9.21 0.68
C LEU A 55 -3.93 9.93 -0.49
N SER A 56 -3.54 9.19 -1.52
CA SER A 56 -2.95 9.73 -2.76
C SER A 56 -3.98 10.06 -3.84
N GLY A 57 -5.25 9.66 -3.65
CA GLY A 57 -6.26 9.72 -4.70
C GLY A 57 -6.19 8.56 -5.71
N GLY A 58 -5.17 7.70 -5.62
CA GLY A 58 -5.10 6.42 -6.35
C GLY A 58 -6.11 5.39 -5.81
N LEU A 59 -6.39 4.35 -6.60
CA LEU A 59 -7.40 3.35 -6.30
C LEU A 59 -7.20 2.71 -4.92
N ASP A 60 -5.99 2.27 -4.62
CA ASP A 60 -5.70 1.44 -3.44
C ASP A 60 -5.88 2.20 -2.13
N SER A 61 -5.27 3.38 -2.01
CA SER A 61 -5.44 4.24 -0.84
C SER A 61 -6.89 4.71 -0.69
N SER A 62 -7.57 4.99 -1.81
CA SER A 62 -8.98 5.40 -1.81
C SER A 62 -9.90 4.28 -1.36
N LEU A 63 -9.65 3.02 -1.73
CA LEU A 63 -10.42 1.86 -1.27
C LEU A 63 -10.29 1.65 0.24
N VAL A 64 -9.08 1.74 0.79
CA VAL A 64 -8.85 1.62 2.25
C VAL A 64 -9.63 2.71 3.01
N CYS A 65 -9.55 3.96 2.53
CA CYS A 65 -10.28 5.08 3.12
C CYS A 65 -11.81 4.91 2.98
N ALA A 66 -12.30 4.55 1.79
CA ALA A 66 -13.73 4.37 1.53
C ALA A 66 -14.33 3.22 2.34
N ILE A 67 -13.63 2.09 2.46
CA ILE A 67 -14.07 0.98 3.32
C ILE A 67 -14.19 1.46 4.76
N SER A 68 -13.19 2.15 5.27
CA SER A 68 -13.20 2.64 6.64
C SER A 68 -14.35 3.64 6.89
N ALA A 69 -14.54 4.60 6.00
CA ALA A 69 -15.53 5.65 6.16
C ALA A 69 -16.96 5.20 5.81
N LEU A 70 -17.17 4.62 4.61
CA LEU A 70 -18.50 4.37 4.09
C LEU A 70 -19.06 2.98 4.46
N VAL A 71 -18.18 1.96 4.57
CA VAL A 71 -18.62 0.60 4.91
C VAL A 71 -18.63 0.38 6.41
N LEU A 72 -17.55 0.80 7.10
CA LEU A 72 -17.38 0.59 8.53
C LEU A 72 -17.84 1.79 9.37
N GLY A 73 -18.28 2.88 8.75
CA GLY A 73 -18.88 4.05 9.40
C GLY A 73 -17.94 4.84 10.31
N LYS A 74 -16.63 4.78 10.06
CA LYS A 74 -15.63 5.47 10.88
C LYS A 74 -15.44 6.91 10.42
N LYS A 75 -15.26 7.84 11.37
CA LYS A 75 -14.73 9.18 11.06
C LYS A 75 -13.22 9.05 10.91
N ILE A 76 -12.70 9.41 9.75
CA ILE A 76 -11.29 9.25 9.43
C ILE A 76 -10.59 10.57 9.13
N ARG A 77 -9.31 10.62 9.42
CA ARG A 77 -8.39 11.73 9.11
C ARG A 77 -7.43 11.28 8.02
N THR A 78 -7.41 11.99 6.90
CA THR A 78 -6.61 11.63 5.73
C THR A 78 -5.54 12.67 5.45
N PHE A 79 -4.41 12.24 4.90
CA PHE A 79 -3.25 13.06 4.61
C PHE A 79 -2.76 12.81 3.19
N ALA A 80 -2.47 13.88 2.47
CA ALA A 80 -1.82 13.84 1.16
C ALA A 80 -0.66 14.84 1.11
N ILE A 81 0.27 14.65 0.18
CA ILE A 81 1.39 15.56 -0.02
C ILE A 81 1.57 15.92 -1.49
N GLY A 82 1.94 17.17 -1.76
CA GLY A 82 2.26 17.66 -3.09
C GLY A 82 3.25 18.82 -3.05
N MET A 83 3.85 19.13 -4.20
CA MET A 83 4.82 20.23 -4.33
C MET A 83 4.12 21.59 -4.45
N ASP A 84 2.91 21.63 -4.94
CA ASP A 84 2.07 22.82 -5.04
C ASP A 84 0.61 22.44 -4.87
N LYS A 85 -0.27 23.44 -4.74
CA LYS A 85 -1.72 23.24 -4.52
C LYS A 85 -2.43 22.65 -5.74
N ASP A 86 -1.84 22.77 -6.93
CA ASP A 86 -2.41 22.32 -8.18
C ASP A 86 -1.86 20.92 -8.57
N ALA A 87 -1.07 20.30 -7.69
CA ALA A 87 -0.57 18.93 -7.91
C ALA A 87 -1.74 17.98 -8.14
N ILE A 88 -1.68 17.21 -9.22
CA ILE A 88 -2.77 16.34 -9.65
C ILE A 88 -3.17 15.33 -8.57
N ASP A 89 -2.20 14.81 -7.83
CA ASP A 89 -2.45 13.86 -6.74
C ASP A 89 -3.24 14.51 -5.59
N LEU A 90 -2.94 15.78 -5.24
CA LEU A 90 -3.71 16.51 -4.22
C LEU A 90 -5.14 16.74 -4.66
N LYS A 91 -5.36 17.04 -5.95
CA LYS A 91 -6.70 17.20 -6.50
C LYS A 91 -7.53 15.93 -6.32
N TYR A 92 -7.02 14.77 -6.75
CA TYR A 92 -7.74 13.51 -6.63
C TYR A 92 -7.90 13.07 -5.17
N ALA A 93 -6.89 13.29 -4.32
CA ALA A 93 -7.01 13.03 -2.90
C ALA A 93 -8.13 13.86 -2.26
N ARG A 94 -8.25 15.13 -2.63
CA ARG A 94 -9.32 16.02 -2.17
C ARG A 94 -10.69 15.54 -2.64
N GLU A 95 -10.84 15.19 -3.91
CA GLU A 95 -12.10 14.68 -4.46
C GLU A 95 -12.58 13.42 -3.71
N VAL A 96 -11.66 12.50 -3.41
CA VAL A 96 -11.98 11.29 -2.63
C VAL A 96 -12.34 11.66 -1.20
N ALA A 97 -11.55 12.51 -0.55
CA ALA A 97 -11.78 12.92 0.84
C ALA A 97 -13.16 13.59 1.02
N ASP A 98 -13.54 14.48 0.10
CA ASP A 98 -14.83 15.14 0.09
C ASP A 98 -15.97 14.13 -0.13
N TYR A 99 -15.79 13.17 -1.06
CA TYR A 99 -16.79 12.14 -1.33
C TYR A 99 -17.06 11.23 -0.13
N ILE A 100 -16.02 10.85 0.62
CA ILE A 100 -16.16 9.98 1.78
C ILE A 100 -16.41 10.73 3.09
N GLY A 101 -16.40 12.07 3.07
CA GLY A 101 -16.61 12.92 4.24
C GLY A 101 -15.46 12.85 5.26
N ALA A 102 -14.22 12.71 4.81
CA ALA A 102 -13.04 12.64 5.66
C ALA A 102 -12.53 14.04 6.05
N GLU A 103 -11.93 14.13 7.25
CA GLU A 103 -11.10 15.28 7.62
C GLU A 103 -9.76 15.18 6.88
N HIS A 104 -9.58 16.01 5.85
CA HIS A 104 -8.44 15.93 4.95
C HIS A 104 -7.42 17.05 5.18
N THR A 105 -6.15 16.68 5.27
CA THR A 105 -5.02 17.59 5.42
C THR A 105 -4.06 17.43 4.25
N GLU A 106 -3.80 18.53 3.54
CA GLU A 106 -2.77 18.59 2.50
C GLU A 106 -1.46 19.12 3.09
N VAL A 107 -0.39 18.37 2.86
CA VAL A 107 0.97 18.77 3.19
C VAL A 107 1.60 19.33 1.92
N LEU A 108 2.10 20.54 1.97
CA LEU A 108 2.85 21.13 0.85
C LEU A 108 4.34 21.01 1.15
N MET A 109 5.09 20.46 0.20
CA MET A 109 6.55 20.38 0.27
C MET A 109 7.18 21.33 -0.73
N THR A 110 8.27 21.94 -0.36
CA THR A 110 9.05 22.81 -1.23
C THR A 110 10.20 22.04 -1.89
N ARG A 111 10.69 22.56 -3.02
CA ARG A 111 11.90 22.00 -3.63
C ARG A 111 13.09 22.01 -2.69
N GLN A 112 13.20 23.04 -1.84
CA GLN A 112 14.31 23.15 -0.89
C GLN A 112 14.21 22.06 0.19
N GLU A 113 13.05 21.83 0.77
CA GLU A 113 12.83 20.73 1.74
C GLU A 113 13.21 19.38 1.15
N VAL A 114 12.84 19.11 -0.11
CA VAL A 114 13.23 17.87 -0.81
C VAL A 114 14.75 17.76 -0.91
N LEU A 115 15.45 18.82 -1.29
CA LEU A 115 16.91 18.82 -1.40
C LEU A 115 17.59 18.67 -0.04
N ASP A 116 17.11 19.34 0.98
CA ASP A 116 17.69 19.32 2.32
C ASP A 116 17.54 17.95 3.03
N THR A 117 16.50 17.18 2.67
CA THR A 117 16.25 15.85 3.25
C THR A 117 16.78 14.69 2.42
N LEU A 118 17.35 14.94 1.24
CA LEU A 118 17.74 13.88 0.29
C LEU A 118 18.77 12.91 0.87
N GLU A 119 19.84 13.42 1.50
CA GLU A 119 20.90 12.57 2.08
C GLU A 119 20.37 11.75 3.27
N GLU A 120 19.52 12.34 4.10
CA GLU A 120 18.87 11.66 5.20
C GLU A 120 18.00 10.49 4.70
N VAL A 121 17.18 10.72 3.68
CA VAL A 121 16.31 9.68 3.09
C VAL A 121 17.12 8.55 2.45
N ILE A 122 18.21 8.87 1.72
CA ILE A 122 19.12 7.85 1.15
C ILE A 122 19.73 7.00 2.27
N SER A 123 20.23 7.63 3.34
CA SER A 123 20.79 6.95 4.50
C SER A 123 19.77 6.06 5.20
N LEU A 124 18.55 6.56 5.38
CA LEU A 124 17.45 5.85 5.99
C LEU A 124 17.05 4.59 5.20
N LEU A 125 16.93 4.72 3.89
CA LEU A 125 16.53 3.62 3.02
C LEU A 125 17.61 2.55 2.89
N GLY A 126 18.87 2.95 2.96
CA GLY A 126 20.02 2.06 2.76
C GLY A 126 20.09 1.50 1.32
N THR A 127 19.58 2.23 0.34
CA THR A 127 19.61 1.86 -1.08
C THR A 127 19.95 3.04 -1.97
N TYR A 128 20.49 2.75 -3.16
CA TYR A 128 20.76 3.73 -4.22
C TYR A 128 19.76 3.61 -5.39
N ASP A 129 18.71 2.83 -5.23
CA ASP A 129 17.66 2.74 -6.24
C ASP A 129 16.93 4.07 -6.37
N ILE A 130 17.02 4.67 -7.57
CA ILE A 130 16.48 6.00 -7.84
C ILE A 130 14.95 6.06 -7.71
N THR A 131 14.26 4.98 -8.05
CA THR A 131 12.80 4.91 -8.00
C THR A 131 12.34 4.92 -6.55
N THR A 132 12.93 4.08 -5.71
CA THR A 132 12.65 4.01 -4.27
C THR A 132 12.95 5.35 -3.59
N ILE A 133 14.13 5.96 -3.84
CA ILE A 133 14.51 7.25 -3.25
C ILE A 133 13.51 8.33 -3.62
N ARG A 134 13.23 8.49 -4.92
CA ARG A 134 12.31 9.53 -5.43
C ARG A 134 10.92 9.41 -4.80
N ALA A 135 10.37 8.21 -4.76
CA ALA A 135 9.05 7.96 -4.18
C ALA A 135 9.03 8.17 -2.66
N SER A 136 10.16 7.94 -2.00
CA SER A 136 10.28 8.10 -0.53
C SER A 136 10.29 9.55 -0.08
N MET A 137 10.75 10.50 -0.91
CA MET A 137 10.85 11.91 -0.51
C MET A 137 9.51 12.48 -0.04
N GLY A 138 8.45 12.31 -0.85
CA GLY A 138 7.11 12.74 -0.49
C GLY A 138 6.58 12.01 0.75
N MET A 139 6.72 10.68 0.80
CA MET A 139 6.24 9.91 1.93
C MET A 139 6.93 10.29 3.24
N TYR A 140 8.26 10.47 3.23
CA TYR A 140 9.02 10.88 4.40
C TYR A 140 8.56 12.26 4.92
N LEU A 141 8.47 13.26 4.03
CA LEU A 141 8.04 14.60 4.40
C LEU A 141 6.59 14.66 4.88
N CYS A 142 5.70 13.85 4.28
CA CYS A 142 4.32 13.71 4.75
C CYS A 142 4.29 13.14 6.18
N CYS A 143 4.98 12.03 6.42
CA CYS A 143 5.05 11.40 7.74
C CYS A 143 5.66 12.32 8.79
N LYS A 144 6.71 13.06 8.44
CA LYS A 144 7.30 14.08 9.30
C LYS A 144 6.29 15.15 9.71
N ALA A 145 5.56 15.69 8.74
CA ALA A 145 4.53 16.69 9.00
C ALA A 145 3.38 16.14 9.88
N ILE A 146 2.96 14.88 9.65
CA ILE A 146 1.93 14.23 10.46
C ILE A 146 2.41 14.11 11.91
N HIS A 147 3.63 13.58 12.12
CA HIS A 147 4.21 13.42 13.47
C HIS A 147 4.33 14.73 14.22
N GLU A 148 4.84 15.78 13.56
CA GLU A 148 5.10 17.07 14.18
C GLU A 148 3.84 17.90 14.47
N LYS A 149 2.81 17.78 13.62
CA LYS A 149 1.64 18.67 13.63
C LYS A 149 0.37 18.01 14.15
N THR A 150 0.40 16.70 14.44
CA THR A 150 -0.79 15.95 14.87
C THR A 150 -0.47 14.98 16.00
N ASP A 151 -1.53 14.44 16.60
CA ASP A 151 -1.47 13.37 17.58
C ASP A 151 -1.47 11.96 16.96
N ILE A 152 -1.56 11.84 15.63
CA ILE A 152 -1.57 10.56 14.91
C ILE A 152 -0.28 9.78 15.18
N ARG A 153 -0.42 8.49 15.43
CA ARG A 153 0.71 7.56 15.64
C ARG A 153 0.61 6.29 14.82
N VAL A 154 -0.55 6.02 14.23
CA VAL A 154 -0.81 4.88 13.36
C VAL A 154 -1.27 5.37 12.00
N LEU A 155 -0.74 4.82 10.91
CA LEU A 155 -1.11 5.16 9.53
C LEU A 155 -1.58 3.93 8.75
N MET A 156 -2.77 4.03 8.19
CA MET A 156 -3.29 3.08 7.20
C MET A 156 -2.78 3.46 5.81
N THR A 157 -2.31 2.47 5.04
CA THR A 157 -1.77 2.66 3.69
C THR A 157 -2.38 1.70 2.68
N GLY A 158 -2.23 2.00 1.38
CA GLY A 158 -2.68 1.15 0.28
C GLY A 158 -1.58 0.24 -0.31
N GLU A 159 -0.44 0.09 0.35
CA GLU A 159 0.69 -0.72 -0.14
C GLU A 159 0.31 -2.21 -0.34
N ILE A 160 1.06 -2.90 -1.20
CA ILE A 160 0.94 -4.33 -1.56
C ILE A 160 -0.12 -4.62 -2.64
N SER A 161 -1.03 -3.72 -2.94
CA SER A 161 -2.05 -3.93 -3.96
C SER A 161 -1.43 -4.26 -5.33
N ASP A 162 -0.45 -3.48 -5.75
CA ASP A 162 0.22 -3.61 -7.05
C ASP A 162 0.93 -4.95 -7.23
N GLU A 163 1.53 -5.48 -6.16
CA GLU A 163 2.22 -6.76 -6.18
C GLU A 163 1.25 -7.95 -6.31
N LEU A 164 0.03 -7.79 -5.80
CA LEU A 164 -1.00 -8.82 -5.83
C LEU A 164 -1.80 -8.84 -7.12
N PHE A 165 -2.19 -7.65 -7.61
CA PHE A 165 -3.11 -7.51 -8.74
C PHE A 165 -2.43 -7.09 -10.05
N GLY A 166 -1.16 -6.74 -9.99
CA GLY A 166 -0.39 -6.26 -11.12
C GLY A 166 -0.32 -4.74 -11.23
N TYR A 167 0.68 -4.29 -11.93
CA TYR A 167 0.98 -2.90 -12.24
C TYR A 167 1.65 -2.81 -13.60
N LYS A 168 2.16 -1.65 -13.99
CA LYS A 168 2.81 -1.39 -15.30
C LYS A 168 3.81 -2.45 -15.74
N TYR A 169 4.53 -3.07 -14.78
CA TYR A 169 5.52 -4.11 -15.08
C TYR A 169 4.91 -5.50 -15.35
N THR A 170 3.64 -5.71 -15.02
CA THR A 170 2.91 -6.96 -15.31
C THR A 170 1.90 -6.83 -16.44
N ASP A 171 1.59 -5.60 -16.90
CA ASP A 171 0.61 -5.35 -17.96
C ASP A 171 0.95 -6.05 -19.29
N PHE A 172 2.25 -6.30 -19.50
CA PHE A 172 2.76 -6.98 -20.69
C PHE A 172 3.17 -8.43 -20.45
N ALA A 173 2.67 -9.06 -19.38
CA ALA A 173 2.96 -10.47 -19.12
C ALA A 173 2.52 -11.33 -20.33
N PRO A 174 3.42 -12.17 -20.88
CA PRO A 174 3.12 -12.93 -22.09
C PRO A 174 2.12 -14.07 -21.88
N SER A 175 1.85 -14.42 -20.64
CA SER A 175 0.85 -15.43 -20.28
C SER A 175 0.39 -15.25 -18.81
N PRO A 176 -0.75 -15.86 -18.44
CA PRO A 176 -1.20 -15.91 -17.05
C PRO A 176 -0.15 -16.49 -16.07
N GLU A 177 0.57 -17.51 -16.50
CA GLU A 177 1.62 -18.15 -15.69
C GLU A 177 2.79 -17.18 -15.45
N ALA A 178 3.19 -16.43 -16.48
CA ALA A 178 4.25 -15.42 -16.36
C ALA A 178 3.81 -14.28 -15.43
N PHE A 179 2.56 -13.84 -15.52
CA PHE A 179 1.97 -12.90 -14.57
C PHE A 179 2.06 -13.42 -13.12
N GLN A 180 1.63 -14.65 -12.89
CA GLN A 180 1.64 -15.25 -11.56
C GLN A 180 3.06 -15.40 -10.99
N GLN A 181 4.02 -15.74 -11.84
CA GLN A 181 5.43 -15.85 -11.43
C GLN A 181 5.99 -14.48 -11.01
N GLU A 182 5.67 -13.42 -11.76
CA GLU A 182 6.11 -12.07 -11.40
C GLU A 182 5.40 -11.58 -10.13
N ALA A 183 4.08 -11.78 -9.97
CA ALA A 183 3.35 -11.44 -8.76
C ALA A 183 3.94 -12.17 -7.54
N LYS A 184 4.20 -13.49 -7.66
CA LYS A 184 4.88 -14.26 -6.61
C LYS A 184 6.22 -13.64 -6.24
N LYS A 185 7.05 -13.33 -7.22
CA LYS A 185 8.36 -12.70 -7.01
C LYS A 185 8.21 -11.37 -6.28
N ARG A 186 7.28 -10.50 -6.70
CA ARG A 186 7.05 -9.19 -6.06
C ARG A 186 6.61 -9.33 -4.61
N VAL A 187 5.71 -10.26 -4.30
CA VAL A 187 5.30 -10.52 -2.92
C VAL A 187 6.45 -11.11 -2.08
N ASP A 188 7.26 -11.99 -2.65
CA ASP A 188 8.43 -12.56 -1.95
C ASP A 188 9.52 -11.49 -1.69
N GLU A 189 9.60 -10.46 -2.52
CA GLU A 189 10.59 -9.37 -2.50
C GLU A 189 10.04 -8.04 -1.93
N LEU A 190 8.88 -8.02 -1.26
CA LEU A 190 8.26 -6.80 -0.71
C LEU A 190 9.22 -5.94 0.12
N TYR A 191 10.15 -6.57 0.83
CA TYR A 191 11.16 -5.89 1.65
C TYR A 191 12.21 -5.08 0.85
N MET A 192 12.21 -5.17 -0.48
CA MET A 192 13.17 -4.51 -1.37
C MET A 192 12.61 -3.25 -2.05
N TYR A 193 11.28 -3.09 -2.11
CA TYR A 193 10.61 -2.09 -2.95
C TYR A 193 9.70 -1.15 -2.14
N ASP A 194 8.43 -1.04 -2.53
CA ASP A 194 7.51 -0.06 -1.97
C ASP A 194 7.22 -0.28 -0.49
N VAL A 195 7.21 -1.51 -0.02
CA VAL A 195 7.09 -1.80 1.42
C VAL A 195 8.33 -1.36 2.19
N LEU A 196 9.54 -1.49 1.63
CA LEU A 196 10.75 -0.93 2.24
C LEU A 196 10.62 0.60 2.42
N ARG A 197 10.17 1.28 1.37
CA ARG A 197 9.91 2.71 1.39
C ARG A 197 8.92 3.08 2.51
N ALA A 198 7.77 2.42 2.52
CA ALA A 198 6.71 2.70 3.49
C ALA A 198 7.18 2.42 4.92
N ASP A 199 7.78 1.26 5.18
CA ASP A 199 8.31 0.89 6.49
C ASP A 199 9.33 1.92 6.99
N ARG A 200 10.35 2.23 6.19
CA ARG A 200 11.41 3.13 6.59
C ARG A 200 10.94 4.57 6.80
N CYS A 201 10.16 5.12 5.87
CA CYS A 201 9.69 6.50 5.96
C CYS A 201 8.70 6.70 7.13
N ILE A 202 7.83 5.74 7.39
CA ILE A 202 6.83 5.82 8.45
C ILE A 202 7.51 5.62 9.81
N SER A 203 8.33 4.57 9.96
CA SER A 203 9.00 4.24 11.22
C SER A 203 10.00 5.31 11.66
N ALA A 204 10.74 5.92 10.72
CA ALA A 204 11.67 7.01 11.03
C ALA A 204 11.00 8.23 11.67
N ASN A 205 9.71 8.40 11.41
CA ASN A 205 8.90 9.47 12.00
C ASN A 205 8.08 8.99 13.22
N SER A 206 8.47 7.89 13.86
CA SER A 206 7.80 7.33 15.04
C SER A 206 6.30 7.07 14.82
N LEU A 207 5.95 6.62 13.62
CA LEU A 207 4.61 6.23 13.22
C LEU A 207 4.60 4.73 12.93
N GLU A 208 3.45 4.08 13.14
CA GLU A 208 3.21 2.68 12.81
C GLU A 208 2.46 2.56 11.47
N ALA A 209 2.99 1.77 10.55
CA ALA A 209 2.30 1.45 9.29
C ALA A 209 1.35 0.25 9.44
N ARG A 210 0.14 0.38 8.96
CA ARG A 210 -0.82 -0.72 8.82
C ARG A 210 -1.24 -0.89 7.37
N VAL A 211 -1.13 -2.11 6.87
CA VAL A 211 -1.26 -2.45 5.45
C VAL A 211 -2.40 -3.46 5.25
N PRO A 212 -3.63 -3.02 4.96
CA PRO A 212 -4.78 -3.92 4.81
C PRO A 212 -4.64 -4.95 3.69
N PHE A 213 -4.05 -4.57 2.55
CA PHE A 213 -3.79 -5.49 1.44
C PHE A 213 -2.78 -6.59 1.80
N GLY A 214 -1.96 -6.38 2.84
CA GLY A 214 -1.06 -7.38 3.42
C GLY A 214 -1.72 -8.33 4.43
N ASP A 215 -3.06 -8.32 4.58
CA ASP A 215 -3.75 -9.31 5.41
C ASP A 215 -3.48 -10.72 4.88
N LEU A 216 -3.08 -11.64 5.77
CA LEU A 216 -2.62 -12.96 5.35
C LEU A 216 -3.72 -13.78 4.66
N ASP A 217 -4.96 -13.65 5.10
CA ASP A 217 -6.10 -14.34 4.50
C ASP A 217 -6.47 -13.71 3.14
N PHE A 218 -6.27 -12.38 3.01
CA PHE A 218 -6.45 -11.68 1.76
C PHE A 218 -5.37 -12.09 0.75
N VAL A 219 -4.10 -12.02 1.13
CA VAL A 219 -2.97 -12.39 0.25
C VAL A 219 -3.08 -13.82 -0.23
N LYS A 220 -3.33 -14.78 0.66
CA LYS A 220 -3.52 -16.19 0.28
C LYS A 220 -4.62 -16.37 -0.76
N TYR A 221 -5.76 -15.71 -0.55
CA TYR A 221 -6.87 -15.81 -1.48
C TYR A 221 -6.54 -15.19 -2.83
N VAL A 222 -6.01 -13.96 -2.86
CA VAL A 222 -5.68 -13.29 -4.12
C VAL A 222 -4.61 -14.04 -4.91
N MET A 223 -3.61 -14.62 -4.23
CA MET A 223 -2.62 -15.46 -4.88
C MET A 223 -3.22 -16.75 -5.44
N SER A 224 -4.29 -17.29 -4.85
CA SER A 224 -4.98 -18.50 -5.33
C SER A 224 -5.96 -18.25 -6.48
N ILE A 225 -6.29 -17.01 -6.81
CA ILE A 225 -7.14 -16.69 -7.96
C ILE A 225 -6.43 -17.12 -9.25
N ASP A 226 -7.18 -17.74 -10.16
CA ASP A 226 -6.66 -18.09 -11.49
C ASP A 226 -6.02 -16.85 -12.14
N PRO A 227 -4.73 -16.89 -12.46
CA PRO A 227 -4.04 -15.73 -13.01
C PRO A 227 -4.66 -15.25 -14.35
N ALA A 228 -5.37 -16.08 -15.08
CA ALA A 228 -6.11 -15.67 -16.27
C ALA A 228 -7.19 -14.61 -15.97
N MET A 229 -7.70 -14.55 -14.73
CA MET A 229 -8.64 -13.52 -14.30
C MET A 229 -7.97 -12.20 -13.91
N LYS A 230 -6.65 -12.21 -13.72
CA LYS A 230 -5.88 -11.02 -13.28
C LYS A 230 -5.10 -10.36 -14.40
N VAL A 231 -4.85 -11.07 -15.49
CA VAL A 231 -4.12 -10.53 -16.64
C VAL A 231 -4.97 -9.46 -17.33
N ASN A 232 -4.33 -8.36 -17.69
CA ASN A 232 -4.96 -7.31 -18.49
C ASN A 232 -5.28 -7.86 -19.90
N THR A 233 -6.55 -7.84 -20.26
CA THR A 233 -7.05 -8.30 -21.58
C THR A 233 -7.43 -7.15 -22.50
N TYR A 234 -7.29 -5.90 -22.06
CA TYR A 234 -7.59 -4.74 -22.89
C TYR A 234 -6.41 -4.44 -23.82
N ASP A 235 -6.76 -4.16 -25.07
CA ASP A 235 -5.80 -3.67 -26.05
C ASP A 235 -5.35 -2.25 -25.60
N MET A 236 -4.08 -2.12 -25.23
CA MET A 236 -3.50 -0.86 -24.78
C MET A 236 -3.08 0.02 -25.97
N GLY A 237 -3.77 -0.13 -27.10
CA GLY A 237 -3.61 0.66 -28.29
C GLY A 237 -3.87 2.17 -28.13
#